data_00eb20b64e5eaa28a8850c837a21a469
#
_entry.id   00eb20b64e5eaa28a8850c837a21a469
#
_cell.length_a   1.000
_cell.length_b   1.000
_cell.length_c   1.000
_cell.angle_alpha   90.00
_cell.angle_beta   90.00
_cell.angle_gamma   90.00
#
_symmetry.space_group_name_H-M   'P 1'
#
loop_
_entity.id
_entity.type
_entity.pdbx_description
1 polymer ?
#
loop_
_entity_poly.entity_id
_entity_poly.type
_entity_poly.pdbx_seq_one_letter_code
_entity_poly.pdbx_strand_id
1 'polypeptide(L)'
;MTNKIYFISGPAGVGKSTTSTILAEKIKRSAYISGDLISHLPVSGHEKPWESVQAKKLVWANLIALTKNLIKSDFDVIIDWVISLEDIRTHASELFVLDVEMKFIILWTDENVNVNRDKTRSENEQMGERVKILRTDFLSEKNQHSYFLDTTHLEPKDVVTSIMEEESYLIEL
;
A
#
# COMPACT_ATOMS: atom_id res chain seq x y z
N MET A 1 -22.32 -3.51 -8.83
CA MET A 1 -21.14 -4.20 -8.28
C MET A 1 -20.61 -3.31 -7.17
N THR A 2 -20.22 -3.87 -6.05
CA THR A 2 -19.63 -3.12 -4.94
C THR A 2 -18.21 -2.69 -5.32
N ASN A 3 -17.87 -1.42 -5.16
CA ASN A 3 -16.51 -0.93 -5.40
C ASN A 3 -15.53 -1.52 -4.41
N LYS A 4 -14.25 -1.55 -4.79
CA LYS A 4 -13.18 -2.12 -3.96
C LYS A 4 -12.09 -1.09 -3.67
N ILE A 5 -11.53 -1.19 -2.47
CA ILE A 5 -10.32 -0.46 -2.08
C ILE A 5 -9.22 -1.50 -1.81
N TYR A 6 -8.10 -1.35 -2.48
CA TYR A 6 -6.92 -2.19 -2.29
C TYR A 6 -5.82 -1.38 -1.63
N PHE A 7 -5.41 -1.78 -0.43
CA PHE A 7 -4.23 -1.26 0.24
C PHE A 7 -3.06 -2.18 -0.04
N ILE A 8 -2.13 -1.73 -0.87
CA ILE A 8 -0.91 -2.46 -1.23
C ILE A 8 0.25 -1.94 -0.40
N SER A 9 0.73 -2.75 0.52
CA SER A 9 1.80 -2.41 1.46
C SER A 9 2.99 -3.36 1.35
N GLY A 10 3.96 -3.15 2.21
CA GLY A 10 5.19 -3.94 2.30
C GLY A 10 6.45 -3.07 2.34
N PRO A 11 7.64 -3.66 2.60
CA PRO A 11 8.89 -2.91 2.69
C PRO A 11 9.26 -2.21 1.38
N ALA A 12 10.20 -1.28 1.47
CA ALA A 12 10.73 -0.60 0.28
C ALA A 12 11.37 -1.62 -0.69
N GLY A 13 11.24 -1.40 -2.00
CA GLY A 13 11.82 -2.29 -3.03
C GLY A 13 11.08 -3.61 -3.27
N VAL A 14 9.98 -3.90 -2.56
CA VAL A 14 9.24 -5.17 -2.72
C VAL A 14 8.40 -5.24 -4.02
N GLY A 15 8.14 -4.11 -4.67
CA GLY A 15 7.40 -4.05 -5.93
C GLY A 15 5.97 -3.47 -5.82
N LYS A 16 5.65 -2.74 -4.75
CA LYS A 16 4.32 -2.14 -4.53
C LYS A 16 3.81 -1.36 -5.74
N SER A 17 4.56 -0.37 -6.18
CA SER A 17 4.11 0.55 -7.25
C SER A 17 3.93 -0.17 -8.60
N THR A 18 4.80 -1.14 -8.91
CA THR A 18 4.66 -1.98 -10.10
C THR A 18 3.38 -2.81 -10.03
N THR A 19 3.15 -3.49 -8.91
CA THR A 19 1.95 -4.30 -8.68
C THR A 19 0.69 -3.44 -8.74
N SER A 20 0.69 -2.28 -8.09
CA SER A 20 -0.44 -1.35 -8.05
C SER A 20 -0.80 -0.80 -9.43
N THR A 21 0.21 -0.48 -10.26
CA THR A 21 -0.01 -0.04 -11.63
C THR A 21 -0.66 -1.13 -12.47
N ILE A 22 -0.10 -2.36 -12.44
CA ILE A 22 -0.65 -3.49 -13.22
C ILE A 22 -2.07 -3.84 -12.73
N LEU A 23 -2.31 -3.82 -11.42
CA LEU A 23 -3.65 -4.06 -10.86
C LEU A 23 -4.64 -3.01 -11.36
N ALA A 24 -4.26 -1.73 -11.34
CA ALA A 24 -5.10 -0.65 -11.83
C ALA A 24 -5.43 -0.80 -13.32
N GLU A 25 -4.45 -1.15 -14.14
CA GLU A 25 -4.64 -1.40 -15.58
C GLU A 25 -5.58 -2.58 -15.87
N LYS A 26 -5.60 -3.59 -14.99
CA LYS A 26 -6.44 -4.80 -15.16
C LYS A 26 -7.90 -4.56 -14.77
N ILE A 27 -8.20 -3.59 -13.93
CA ILE A 27 -9.55 -3.24 -13.47
C ILE A 27 -10.16 -2.19 -14.40
N LYS A 28 -11.37 -2.46 -14.92
CA LYS A 28 -12.02 -1.63 -15.95
C LYS A 28 -12.21 -0.16 -15.56
N ARG A 29 -12.53 0.10 -14.28
CA ARG A 29 -12.70 1.47 -13.73
C ARG A 29 -11.94 1.53 -12.41
N SER A 30 -10.74 2.02 -12.46
CA SER A 30 -9.85 2.07 -11.31
C SER A 30 -9.08 3.38 -11.24
N ALA A 31 -8.61 3.70 -10.06
CA ALA A 31 -7.70 4.80 -9.79
C ALA A 31 -6.56 4.33 -8.90
N TYR A 32 -5.35 4.75 -9.20
CA TYR A 32 -4.16 4.47 -8.43
C TYR A 32 -3.70 5.72 -7.68
N ILE A 33 -3.48 5.58 -6.38
CA ILE A 33 -2.99 6.64 -5.49
C ILE A 33 -1.68 6.17 -4.84
N SER A 34 -0.58 6.86 -5.12
CA SER A 34 0.68 6.65 -4.42
C SER A 34 0.72 7.49 -3.14
N GLY A 35 0.81 6.84 -1.99
CA GLY A 35 0.97 7.50 -0.70
C GLY A 35 2.28 8.29 -0.60
N ASP A 36 3.34 7.83 -1.28
CA ASP A 36 4.60 8.56 -1.35
C ASP A 36 4.43 9.89 -2.09
N LEU A 37 3.72 9.91 -3.23
CA LEU A 37 3.42 11.16 -3.94
C LEU A 37 2.57 12.10 -3.09
N ILE A 38 1.57 11.58 -2.37
CA ILE A 38 0.75 12.39 -1.45
C ILE A 38 1.61 12.96 -0.33
N SER A 39 2.57 12.20 0.21
CA SER A 39 3.45 12.67 1.27
C SER A 39 4.37 13.81 0.82
N HIS A 40 4.70 13.88 -0.47
CA HIS A 40 5.57 14.90 -1.06
C HIS A 40 4.81 16.13 -1.62
N LEU A 41 3.49 16.22 -1.45
CA LEU A 41 2.73 17.41 -1.88
C LEU A 41 3.21 18.72 -1.22
N PRO A 42 3.58 18.75 0.08
CA PRO A 42 4.17 19.95 0.66
C PRO A 42 5.55 20.25 0.07
N VAL A 43 5.68 21.32 -0.70
CA VAL A 43 6.95 21.76 -1.31
C VAL A 43 7.87 22.44 -0.29
N SER A 44 7.28 23.17 0.66
CA SER A 44 7.99 23.83 1.76
C SER A 44 7.44 23.31 3.09
N GLY A 45 8.31 23.08 4.07
CA GLY A 45 7.92 22.53 5.37
C GLY A 45 7.54 21.04 5.30
N HIS A 46 8.06 20.31 4.31
CA HIS A 46 7.87 18.86 4.21
C HIS A 46 8.49 18.16 5.42
N GLU A 47 7.69 17.33 6.08
CA GLU A 47 8.12 16.44 7.16
C GLU A 47 7.85 14.99 6.74
N LYS A 48 8.72 14.09 7.17
CA LYS A 48 8.58 12.67 6.85
C LYS A 48 7.47 12.05 7.72
N PRO A 49 6.50 11.34 7.13
CA PRO A 49 5.36 10.77 7.87
C PRO A 49 5.74 9.81 9.00
N TRP A 50 6.92 9.19 8.94
CA TRP A 50 7.41 8.30 10.00
C TRP A 50 8.15 9.02 11.14
N GLU A 51 8.43 10.31 10.99
CA GLU A 51 9.07 11.17 11.99
C GLU A 51 8.09 12.20 12.58
N SER A 52 6.96 12.47 11.88
CA SER A 52 5.97 13.48 12.28
C SER A 52 4.56 12.92 12.25
N VAL A 53 3.91 12.93 13.41
CA VAL A 53 2.51 12.54 13.57
C VAL A 53 1.59 13.44 12.75
N GLN A 54 1.90 14.74 12.62
CA GLN A 54 1.10 15.69 11.84
C GLN A 54 1.23 15.41 10.34
N ALA A 55 2.44 15.16 9.85
CA ALA A 55 2.66 14.78 8.46
C ALA A 55 1.92 13.47 8.12
N LYS A 56 2.00 12.46 8.99
CA LYS A 56 1.26 11.20 8.82
C LYS A 56 -0.24 11.42 8.74
N LYS A 57 -0.80 12.22 9.64
CA LYS A 57 -2.23 12.58 9.62
C LYS A 57 -2.63 13.32 8.35
N LEU A 58 -1.81 14.23 7.85
CA LEU A 58 -2.08 14.96 6.60
C LEU A 58 -2.11 14.03 5.39
N VAL A 59 -1.16 13.09 5.30
CA VAL A 59 -1.17 12.08 4.23
C VAL A 59 -2.45 11.26 4.27
N TRP A 60 -2.85 10.74 5.44
CA TRP A 60 -4.08 9.98 5.59
C TRP A 60 -5.33 10.78 5.25
N ALA A 61 -5.43 12.04 5.69
CA ALA A 61 -6.56 12.91 5.35
C ALA A 61 -6.70 13.09 3.83
N ASN A 62 -5.60 13.29 3.11
CA ASN A 62 -5.61 13.42 1.65
C ASN A 62 -5.96 12.08 0.97
N LEU A 63 -5.39 10.95 1.42
CA LEU A 63 -5.72 9.62 0.91
C LEU A 63 -7.22 9.33 1.05
N ILE A 64 -7.80 9.59 2.22
CA ILE A 64 -9.22 9.36 2.50
C ILE A 64 -10.10 10.26 1.61
N ALA A 65 -9.76 11.55 1.51
CA ALA A 65 -10.54 12.50 0.71
C ALA A 65 -10.57 12.11 -0.79
N LEU A 66 -9.40 11.75 -1.34
CA LEU A 66 -9.29 11.28 -2.72
C LEU A 66 -10.05 9.97 -2.93
N THR A 67 -9.88 9.00 -2.04
CA THR A 67 -10.56 7.71 -2.10
C THR A 67 -12.07 7.87 -2.09
N LYS A 68 -12.61 8.69 -1.17
CA LYS A 68 -14.07 8.95 -1.09
C LYS A 68 -14.61 9.59 -2.37
N ASN A 69 -13.87 10.50 -2.98
CA ASN A 69 -14.28 11.14 -4.24
C ASN A 69 -14.27 10.15 -5.42
N LEU A 70 -13.27 9.28 -5.48
CA LEU A 70 -13.14 8.27 -6.53
C LEU A 70 -14.22 7.18 -6.41
N ILE A 71 -14.47 6.67 -5.21
CA ILE A 71 -15.56 5.71 -4.93
C ILE A 71 -16.91 6.30 -5.33
N LYS A 72 -17.20 7.55 -4.95
CA LYS A 72 -18.44 8.25 -5.36
C LYS A 72 -18.58 8.41 -6.88
N SER A 73 -17.47 8.35 -7.61
CA SER A 73 -17.41 8.42 -9.06
C SER A 73 -17.34 7.02 -9.72
N ASP A 74 -17.62 5.98 -8.96
CA ASP A 74 -17.68 4.58 -9.42
C ASP A 74 -16.32 4.04 -9.91
N PHE A 75 -15.24 4.36 -9.19
CA PHE A 75 -13.91 3.79 -9.40
C PHE A 75 -13.52 2.87 -8.25
N ASP A 76 -12.91 1.73 -8.57
CA ASP A 76 -12.11 0.99 -7.61
C ASP A 76 -10.82 1.77 -7.30
N VAL A 77 -10.33 1.71 -6.07
CA VAL A 77 -9.18 2.51 -5.66
C VAL A 77 -8.04 1.61 -5.18
N ILE A 78 -6.87 1.81 -5.75
CA ILE A 78 -5.63 1.14 -5.33
C ILE A 78 -4.74 2.17 -4.63
N ILE A 79 -4.41 1.90 -3.38
CA ILE A 79 -3.53 2.75 -2.55
C ILE A 79 -2.24 2.00 -2.29
N ASP A 80 -1.13 2.57 -2.72
CA ASP A 80 0.21 2.05 -2.51
C ASP A 80 0.96 2.94 -1.51
N TRP A 81 1.31 2.37 -0.36
CA TRP A 81 2.14 3.05 0.64
C TRP A 81 2.71 2.03 1.65
N VAL A 82 3.68 2.47 2.48
CA VAL A 82 4.18 1.69 3.62
C VAL A 82 3.25 1.92 4.81
N ILE A 83 2.28 1.02 4.98
CA ILE A 83 1.24 1.09 6.01
C ILE A 83 1.06 -0.26 6.69
N SER A 84 0.65 -0.23 7.95
CA SER A 84 0.24 -1.43 8.70
C SER A 84 -1.28 -1.55 8.76
N LEU A 85 -1.77 -2.72 9.20
CA LEU A 85 -3.19 -2.90 9.47
C LEU A 85 -3.70 -1.95 10.56
N GLU A 86 -2.87 -1.67 11.57
CA GLU A 86 -3.19 -0.72 12.64
C GLU A 86 -3.29 0.72 12.11
N ASP A 87 -2.46 1.08 11.13
CA ASP A 87 -2.58 2.38 10.45
C ASP A 87 -3.94 2.52 9.76
N ILE A 88 -4.39 1.48 9.05
CA ILE A 88 -5.70 1.48 8.39
C ILE A 88 -6.82 1.63 9.43
N ARG A 89 -6.79 0.84 10.51
CA ARG A 89 -7.79 0.90 11.58
C ARG A 89 -7.83 2.26 12.27
N THR A 90 -6.68 2.87 12.49
CA THR A 90 -6.56 4.16 13.20
C THR A 90 -6.99 5.33 12.33
N HIS A 91 -6.64 5.32 11.04
CA HIS A 91 -6.75 6.50 10.19
C HIS A 91 -7.84 6.40 9.13
N ALA A 92 -8.22 5.19 8.70
CA ALA A 92 -9.15 4.98 7.59
C ALA A 92 -10.59 4.68 8.05
N SER A 93 -10.93 4.94 9.31
CA SER A 93 -12.28 4.64 9.86
C SER A 93 -13.43 5.26 9.06
N GLU A 94 -13.20 6.41 8.42
CA GLU A 94 -14.18 7.05 7.54
C GLU A 94 -14.46 6.27 6.23
N LEU A 95 -13.60 5.34 5.86
CA LEU A 95 -13.82 4.45 4.71
C LEU A 95 -14.68 3.25 5.11
N PHE A 96 -14.70 2.86 6.38
CA PHE A 96 -15.46 1.71 6.88
C PHE A 96 -16.97 1.88 6.81
N VAL A 97 -17.44 3.13 6.71
CA VAL A 97 -18.88 3.43 6.54
C VAL A 97 -19.32 3.44 5.08
N LEU A 98 -18.38 3.26 4.14
CA LEU A 98 -18.70 3.11 2.73
C LEU A 98 -19.11 1.67 2.45
N ASP A 99 -20.10 1.48 1.58
CA ASP A 99 -20.50 0.16 1.10
C ASP A 99 -19.51 -0.35 0.03
N VAL A 100 -18.30 -0.72 0.48
CA VAL A 100 -17.19 -1.17 -0.36
C VAL A 100 -16.47 -2.36 0.27
N GLU A 101 -15.88 -3.19 -0.57
CA GLU A 101 -14.94 -4.22 -0.10
C GLU A 101 -13.55 -3.60 0.06
N MET A 102 -12.86 -3.91 1.16
CA MET A 102 -11.49 -3.47 1.39
C MET A 102 -10.56 -4.67 1.51
N LYS A 103 -9.50 -4.67 0.70
CA LYS A 103 -8.43 -5.66 0.76
C LYS A 103 -7.14 -5.00 1.24
N PHE A 104 -6.42 -5.68 2.11
CA PHE A 104 -5.09 -5.29 2.57
C PHE A 104 -4.08 -6.35 2.17
N ILE A 105 -3.04 -5.99 1.46
CA ILE A 105 -2.03 -6.90 0.95
C ILE A 105 -0.64 -6.37 1.34
N ILE A 106 0.13 -7.20 2.03
CA ILE A 106 1.53 -6.93 2.34
C ILE A 106 2.39 -7.75 1.38
N LEU A 107 2.92 -7.10 0.35
CA LEU A 107 3.86 -7.74 -0.55
C LEU A 107 5.14 -8.08 0.20
N TRP A 108 5.60 -9.31 0.04
CA TRP A 108 6.78 -9.82 0.70
C TRP A 108 7.69 -10.55 -0.28
N THR A 109 8.98 -10.59 0.01
CA THR A 109 9.96 -11.36 -0.75
C THR A 109 11.15 -11.68 0.12
N ASP A 110 12.01 -12.61 -0.29
CA ASP A 110 13.26 -12.89 0.40
C ASP A 110 14.09 -11.63 0.61
N GLU A 111 14.79 -11.54 1.75
CA GLU A 111 15.57 -10.37 2.12
C GLU A 111 16.62 -10.00 1.08
N ASN A 112 17.35 -11.00 0.57
CA ASN A 112 18.37 -10.76 -0.45
C ASN A 112 17.78 -10.22 -1.74
N VAL A 113 16.61 -10.72 -2.15
CA VAL A 113 15.89 -10.23 -3.32
C VAL A 113 15.43 -8.80 -3.10
N ASN A 114 14.88 -8.50 -1.92
CA ASN A 114 14.41 -7.17 -1.55
C ASN A 114 15.55 -6.14 -1.54
N VAL A 115 16.66 -6.46 -0.87
CA VAL A 115 17.84 -5.58 -0.80
C VAL A 115 18.45 -5.35 -2.18
N ASN A 116 18.52 -6.40 -3.01
CA ASN A 116 19.06 -6.25 -4.37
C ASN A 116 18.14 -5.38 -5.26
N ARG A 117 16.82 -5.54 -5.16
CA ARG A 117 15.85 -4.68 -5.87
C ARG A 117 15.97 -3.22 -5.43
N ASP A 118 16.17 -2.95 -4.13
CA ASP A 118 16.37 -1.58 -3.64
C ASP A 118 17.65 -0.94 -4.23
N LYS A 119 18.74 -1.69 -4.32
CA LYS A 119 20.00 -1.22 -4.91
C LYS A 119 19.92 -0.90 -6.41
N THR A 120 18.96 -1.46 -7.13
CA THR A 120 18.77 -1.17 -8.57
C THR A 120 17.91 0.07 -8.82
N ARG A 121 17.34 0.67 -7.77
CA ARG A 121 16.60 1.93 -7.87
C ARG A 121 17.54 3.12 -8.09
N SER A 122 16.99 4.25 -8.53
CA SER A 122 17.76 5.49 -8.58
C SER A 122 18.33 5.85 -7.19
N GLU A 123 19.49 6.46 -7.12
CA GLU A 123 20.18 6.77 -5.85
C GLU A 123 19.27 7.52 -4.86
N ASN A 124 18.43 8.42 -5.35
CA ASN A 124 17.49 9.20 -4.55
C ASN A 124 16.32 8.40 -3.98
N GLU A 125 16.07 7.20 -4.50
CA GLU A 125 14.98 6.32 -4.10
C GLU A 125 15.45 5.11 -3.29
N GLN A 126 16.77 4.90 -3.20
CA GLN A 126 17.34 3.80 -2.41
C GLN A 126 17.12 4.05 -0.92
N MET A 127 16.60 3.03 -0.23
CA MET A 127 16.29 3.10 1.20
C MET A 127 17.39 2.46 2.07
N GLY A 128 18.30 1.68 1.48
CA GLY A 128 19.45 1.09 2.17
C GLY A 128 19.05 0.30 3.44
N GLU A 129 19.66 0.63 4.57
CA GLU A 129 19.38 -0.04 5.86
C GLU A 129 17.91 0.06 6.30
N ARG A 130 17.17 1.07 5.85
CA ARG A 130 15.75 1.20 6.17
C ARG A 130 14.91 0.05 5.62
N VAL A 131 15.34 -0.62 4.54
CA VAL A 131 14.68 -1.84 4.04
C VAL A 131 14.60 -2.89 5.15
N LYS A 132 15.70 -3.13 5.87
CA LYS A 132 15.78 -4.11 6.94
C LYS A 132 14.94 -3.71 8.16
N ILE A 133 14.97 -2.42 8.51
CA ILE A 133 14.14 -1.89 9.62
C ILE A 133 12.67 -2.12 9.31
N LEU A 134 12.18 -1.73 8.13
CA LEU A 134 10.81 -1.93 7.72
C LEU A 134 10.41 -3.42 7.71
N ARG A 135 11.31 -4.32 7.27
CA ARG A 135 11.06 -5.75 7.33
C ARG A 135 10.83 -6.23 8.77
N THR A 136 11.66 -5.77 9.70
CA THR A 136 11.53 -6.11 11.12
C THR A 136 10.20 -5.58 11.69
N ASP A 137 9.84 -4.34 11.36
CA ASP A 137 8.59 -3.71 11.79
C ASP A 137 7.38 -4.52 11.30
N PHE A 138 7.33 -4.87 10.02
CA PHE A 138 6.24 -5.69 9.45
C PHE A 138 6.13 -7.06 10.13
N LEU A 139 7.23 -7.74 10.42
CA LEU A 139 7.22 -9.05 11.08
C LEU A 139 6.83 -8.98 12.56
N SER A 140 7.03 -7.83 13.21
CA SER A 140 6.68 -7.65 14.63
C SER A 140 5.16 -7.58 14.86
N GLU A 141 4.39 -7.17 13.88
CA GLU A 141 2.95 -6.99 13.97
C GLU A 141 2.20 -8.30 13.66
N LYS A 142 1.97 -9.13 14.68
CA LYS A 142 1.38 -10.47 14.55
C LYS A 142 0.00 -10.49 13.89
N ASN A 143 -0.79 -9.45 14.08
CA ASN A 143 -2.19 -9.39 13.61
C ASN A 143 -2.33 -9.19 12.10
N GLN A 144 -1.23 -9.02 11.36
CA GLN A 144 -1.26 -8.82 9.92
C GLN A 144 -0.63 -9.96 9.11
N HIS A 145 -0.25 -11.06 9.77
CA HIS A 145 0.44 -12.17 9.08
C HIS A 145 -0.40 -12.84 7.97
N SER A 146 -1.73 -12.85 8.11
CA SER A 146 -2.64 -13.39 7.09
C SER A 146 -2.68 -12.57 5.79
N TYR A 147 -2.18 -11.33 5.82
CA TYR A 147 -2.19 -10.42 4.68
C TYR A 147 -0.88 -10.43 3.87
N PHE A 148 0.10 -11.26 4.27
CA PHE A 148 1.35 -11.39 3.53
C PHE A 148 1.17 -12.20 2.25
N LEU A 149 1.62 -11.64 1.14
CA LEU A 149 1.74 -12.32 -0.15
C LEU A 149 3.23 -12.44 -0.50
N ASP A 150 3.76 -13.66 -0.44
CA ASP A 150 5.14 -13.92 -0.87
C ASP A 150 5.24 -13.87 -2.38
N THR A 151 6.02 -12.91 -2.87
CA THR A 151 6.23 -12.65 -4.30
C THR A 151 7.63 -13.06 -4.78
N THR A 152 8.38 -13.81 -3.97
CA THR A 152 9.80 -14.15 -4.26
C THR A 152 9.97 -14.79 -5.63
N HIS A 153 9.04 -15.68 -5.99
CA HIS A 153 9.08 -16.48 -7.22
C HIS A 153 7.92 -16.18 -8.18
N LEU A 154 7.15 -15.12 -7.92
CA LEU A 154 5.99 -14.77 -8.74
C LEU A 154 6.34 -13.67 -9.75
N GLU A 155 5.82 -13.81 -10.95
CA GLU A 155 5.80 -12.72 -11.91
C GLU A 155 4.74 -11.67 -11.52
N PRO A 156 4.93 -10.39 -11.84
CA PRO A 156 4.00 -9.34 -11.41
C PRO A 156 2.52 -9.59 -11.79
N LYS A 157 2.28 -10.24 -12.94
CA LYS A 157 0.91 -10.59 -13.39
C LYS A 157 0.25 -11.65 -12.50
N ASP A 158 1.07 -12.58 -11.97
CA ASP A 158 0.56 -13.66 -11.12
C ASP A 158 0.27 -13.11 -9.72
N VAL A 159 1.10 -12.19 -9.23
CA VAL A 159 0.83 -11.42 -8.00
C VAL A 159 -0.52 -10.70 -8.09
N VAL A 160 -0.79 -10.01 -9.19
CA VAL A 160 -2.06 -9.31 -9.40
C VAL A 160 -3.24 -10.28 -9.47
N THR A 161 -3.05 -11.45 -10.07
CA THR A 161 -4.10 -12.48 -10.12
C THR A 161 -4.43 -12.96 -8.70
N SER A 162 -3.44 -13.30 -7.87
CA SER A 162 -3.65 -13.68 -6.47
C SER A 162 -4.37 -12.59 -5.68
N ILE A 163 -3.98 -11.32 -5.83
CA ILE A 163 -4.65 -10.19 -5.16
C ILE A 163 -6.13 -10.10 -5.51
N MET A 164 -6.49 -10.34 -6.77
CA MET A 164 -7.87 -10.25 -7.23
C MET A 164 -8.72 -11.42 -6.76
N GLU A 165 -8.18 -12.63 -6.79
CA GLU A 165 -8.92 -13.88 -6.58
C GLU A 165 -9.02 -14.27 -5.10
N GLU A 166 -7.99 -13.99 -4.28
CA GLU A 166 -7.97 -14.44 -2.89
C GLU A 166 -8.83 -13.55 -1.97
N GLU A 167 -9.75 -14.17 -1.24
CA GLU A 167 -10.60 -13.52 -0.23
C GLU A 167 -9.88 -13.33 1.11
N SER A 168 -8.78 -14.05 1.35
CA SER A 168 -7.97 -13.96 2.58
C SER A 168 -7.43 -12.56 2.86
N TYR A 169 -7.38 -11.68 1.86
CA TYR A 169 -6.94 -10.30 1.99
C TYR A 169 -8.06 -9.32 2.36
N LEU A 170 -9.30 -9.76 2.50
CA LEU A 170 -10.40 -8.92 2.96
C LEU A 170 -10.13 -8.45 4.40
N ILE A 171 -10.32 -7.16 4.64
CA ILE A 171 -10.23 -6.60 5.99
C ILE A 171 -11.52 -6.94 6.72
N GLU A 172 -11.41 -7.74 7.78
CA GLU A 172 -12.51 -7.94 8.73
C GLU A 172 -12.59 -6.73 9.66
N LEU A 173 -13.77 -6.10 9.69
CA LEU A 173 -14.08 -4.90 10.46
C LEU A 173 -14.63 -5.24 11.84
#